data_9506f5840181db9f770f2c3eff1a4a42
#
_entry.id   9506f5840181db9f770f2c3eff1a4a42
#
_cell.length_a   1.000
_cell.length_b   1.000
_cell.length_c   1.000
_cell.angle_alpha   90.00
_cell.angle_beta   90.00
_cell.angle_gamma   90.00
#
_symmetry.space_group_name_H-M   'P 1'
#
loop_
_entity.id
_entity.type
_entity.pdbx_description
1 polymer ?
#
loop_
_entity_poly.entity_id
_entity_poly.type
_entity_poly.pdbx_seq_one_letter_code
_entity_poly.pdbx_strand_id
1 'polypeptide(L)'
;MKRLFGILFLLLQFTSASTERAPNILWIIAEDLSPFFGCYGDTVNQGHTPTVDQLAAQGVLFERAYSVSPVCSSSRSALITGVMQTRTGTHQHRSSRTVDGEIVPEALRINLPAGMKTIPELMREHGYFTFNSGKDDYNFHYDRRELYEVGTKEDYLAGMNGWQGNRAENWKSYTEGVWGARENKEQPWFGQIQIDGGKGDRRYLEASNFIEDDAVELPPYFPSTPALRNAWSVHFNNARGSDVRISEILEQLEADGEMENTIIFFFSDHGHNTSLRHKQFCYEGGMRVPLIIKGDHAAILSGQAVNDLVTLLDVGATTLALAGAELPDHLDGQNLFGHDYIAAEYVIGARDRCDYTIDRIRTVRSDRYRYIRNYYLDRPLMQPGYRDDRPPSMDMRRLFEAGELTEYQAEHWFGLRPREELYSIEADPHQMHNLASLPDFQAELFRHRAVLEEWINNSDDQGQYSESDRQLRATYDLWKDRDIFKNAEVNPEYSKFRETSGN
;
A
#
# COMPACT_ATOMS: atom_id res chain seq x y z
N MET A 1 63.45 -32.42 -50.74
CA MET A 1 62.90 -32.18 -49.40
C MET A 1 62.47 -30.74 -49.23
N LYS A 2 61.18 -30.44 -49.42
CA LYS A 2 60.61 -29.08 -49.26
C LYS A 2 59.77 -29.11 -48.00
N ARG A 3 60.14 -28.34 -46.98
CA ARG A 3 59.35 -28.20 -45.75
C ARG A 3 58.33 -27.08 -45.94
N LEU A 4 57.03 -27.44 -45.88
CA LEU A 4 55.94 -26.47 -45.75
C LEU A 4 55.81 -26.02 -44.28
N PHE A 5 55.95 -24.70 -44.05
CA PHE A 5 55.54 -24.07 -42.78
C PHE A 5 54.09 -23.64 -42.88
N GLY A 6 53.19 -24.28 -42.18
CA GLY A 6 51.81 -23.86 -42.03
C GLY A 6 51.71 -22.83 -40.89
N ILE A 7 51.32 -21.60 -41.21
CA ILE A 7 51.01 -20.56 -40.24
C ILE A 7 49.53 -20.76 -39.84
N LEU A 8 49.33 -21.14 -38.56
CA LEU A 8 47.99 -21.26 -37.95
C LEU A 8 47.57 -19.84 -37.51
N PHE A 9 46.61 -19.24 -38.20
CA PHE A 9 45.97 -18.00 -37.78
C PHE A 9 44.93 -18.34 -36.69
N LEU A 10 45.23 -18.04 -35.43
CA LEU A 10 44.28 -18.07 -34.33
C LEU A 10 43.37 -16.82 -34.43
N LEU A 11 42.15 -16.96 -34.94
CA LEU A 11 41.12 -15.94 -34.86
C LEU A 11 40.64 -15.87 -33.39
N LEU A 12 41.15 -14.90 -32.64
CA LEU A 12 40.53 -14.47 -31.38
C LEU A 12 39.19 -13.80 -31.73
N GLN A 13 38.10 -14.54 -31.53
CA GLN A 13 36.78 -13.94 -31.46
C GLN A 13 36.70 -13.16 -30.16
N PHE A 14 36.85 -11.84 -30.25
CA PHE A 14 36.38 -10.94 -29.17
C PHE A 14 34.86 -11.00 -29.21
N THR A 15 34.25 -11.82 -28.36
CA THR A 15 32.87 -11.63 -27.95
C THR A 15 32.85 -10.32 -27.17
N SER A 16 32.41 -9.24 -27.78
CA SER A 16 32.00 -8.06 -27.05
C SER A 16 30.84 -8.52 -26.16
N ALA A 17 31.08 -8.68 -24.87
CA ALA A 17 30.01 -8.66 -23.92
C ALA A 17 29.35 -7.28 -24.11
N SER A 18 28.16 -7.24 -24.67
CA SER A 18 27.30 -6.08 -24.54
C SER A 18 27.10 -5.92 -23.04
N THR A 19 27.65 -4.88 -22.45
CA THR A 19 27.25 -4.49 -21.12
C THR A 19 25.76 -4.14 -21.23
N GLU A 20 24.89 -5.07 -20.82
CA GLU A 20 23.46 -4.80 -20.76
C GLU A 20 23.30 -3.53 -19.91
N ARG A 21 22.58 -2.55 -20.46
CA ARG A 21 22.29 -1.30 -19.74
C ARG A 21 21.46 -1.65 -18.52
N ALA A 22 21.83 -1.12 -17.36
CA ALA A 22 21.04 -1.32 -16.15
C ALA A 22 19.58 -0.84 -16.39
N PRO A 23 18.57 -1.62 -16.01
CA PRO A 23 17.18 -1.29 -16.29
C PRO A 23 16.73 -0.05 -15.53
N ASN A 24 15.89 0.75 -16.13
CA ASN A 24 15.09 1.73 -15.39
C ASN A 24 14.01 0.99 -14.61
N ILE A 25 13.60 1.55 -13.46
CA ILE A 25 12.55 0.95 -12.64
C ILE A 25 11.49 2.00 -12.33
N LEU A 26 10.25 1.70 -12.68
CA LEU A 26 9.08 2.54 -12.44
C LEU A 26 8.10 1.87 -11.49
N TRP A 27 7.78 2.53 -10.39
CA TRP A 27 6.63 2.19 -9.56
C TRP A 27 5.44 3.08 -9.93
N ILE A 28 4.37 2.50 -10.44
CA ILE A 28 3.06 3.14 -10.60
C ILE A 28 2.22 2.75 -9.38
N ILE A 29 2.00 3.70 -8.49
CA ILE A 29 1.34 3.45 -7.20
C ILE A 29 -0.05 4.08 -7.22
N ALA A 30 -1.08 3.22 -7.21
CA ALA A 30 -2.46 3.67 -7.07
C ALA A 30 -2.84 3.82 -5.59
N GLU A 31 -3.37 4.99 -5.19
CA GLU A 31 -3.84 5.17 -3.82
C GLU A 31 -5.14 4.44 -3.57
N ASP A 32 -5.25 3.78 -2.40
CA ASP A 32 -6.50 3.23 -1.85
C ASP A 32 -7.27 2.34 -2.86
N LEU A 33 -6.60 1.45 -3.59
CA LEU A 33 -7.20 0.67 -4.67
C LEU A 33 -7.14 -0.84 -4.43
N SER A 34 -8.30 -1.49 -4.38
CA SER A 34 -8.40 -2.96 -4.34
C SER A 34 -8.19 -3.56 -5.75
N PRO A 35 -7.88 -4.86 -5.89
CA PRO A 35 -7.59 -5.51 -7.19
C PRO A 35 -8.86 -5.76 -8.02
N PHE A 36 -9.66 -4.71 -8.27
CA PHE A 36 -10.90 -4.76 -9.06
C PHE A 36 -10.62 -4.54 -10.54
N PHE A 37 -9.83 -5.44 -11.12
CA PHE A 37 -9.45 -5.45 -12.53
C PHE A 37 -9.81 -6.78 -13.17
N GLY A 38 -10.02 -6.81 -14.49
CA GLY A 38 -10.37 -8.02 -15.22
C GLY A 38 -9.37 -9.16 -15.01
N CYS A 39 -8.07 -8.87 -15.05
CA CYS A 39 -7.00 -9.85 -14.83
C CYS A 39 -6.99 -10.49 -13.42
N TYR A 40 -7.63 -9.86 -12.44
CA TYR A 40 -7.84 -10.42 -11.08
C TYR A 40 -9.16 -11.18 -10.94
N GLY A 41 -9.89 -11.40 -12.04
CA GLY A 41 -11.17 -12.11 -12.05
C GLY A 41 -12.37 -11.27 -11.61
N ASP A 42 -12.22 -9.95 -11.53
CA ASP A 42 -13.36 -9.08 -11.24
C ASP A 42 -14.34 -9.04 -12.41
N THR A 43 -15.57 -9.53 -12.16
CA THR A 43 -16.60 -9.68 -13.20
C THR A 43 -17.22 -8.36 -13.62
N VAL A 44 -17.18 -7.33 -12.77
CA VAL A 44 -17.74 -6.00 -13.06
C VAL A 44 -16.82 -5.20 -13.99
N ASN A 45 -15.50 -5.35 -13.80
CA ASN A 45 -14.51 -4.66 -14.62
C ASN A 45 -13.89 -5.54 -15.71
N GLN A 46 -14.36 -6.77 -15.89
CA GLN A 46 -13.87 -7.64 -16.96
C GLN A 46 -14.08 -6.99 -18.33
N GLY A 47 -12.99 -6.83 -19.09
CA GLY A 47 -12.99 -6.17 -20.40
C GLY A 47 -13.06 -4.63 -20.34
N HIS A 48 -13.05 -4.05 -19.15
CA HIS A 48 -13.09 -2.60 -18.92
C HIS A 48 -11.78 -2.01 -18.37
N THR A 49 -10.76 -2.85 -18.18
CA THR A 49 -9.42 -2.46 -17.71
C THR A 49 -8.32 -3.01 -18.62
N PRO A 50 -8.37 -2.70 -19.93
CA PRO A 50 -7.52 -3.35 -20.95
C PRO A 50 -6.03 -3.10 -20.73
N THR A 51 -5.64 -1.93 -20.22
CA THR A 51 -4.23 -1.60 -19.99
C THR A 51 -3.62 -2.45 -18.89
N VAL A 52 -4.31 -2.56 -17.76
CA VAL A 52 -3.86 -3.39 -16.61
C VAL A 52 -3.90 -4.87 -16.97
N ASP A 53 -4.93 -5.31 -17.70
CA ASP A 53 -5.06 -6.68 -18.21
C ASP A 53 -3.91 -7.02 -19.17
N GLN A 54 -3.49 -6.06 -20.01
CA GLN A 54 -2.35 -6.23 -20.91
C GLN A 54 -1.01 -6.24 -20.15
N LEU A 55 -0.84 -5.38 -19.12
CA LEU A 55 0.33 -5.42 -18.25
C LEU A 55 0.48 -6.81 -17.61
N ALA A 56 -0.60 -7.37 -17.11
CA ALA A 56 -0.61 -8.72 -16.53
C ALA A 56 -0.27 -9.79 -17.56
N ALA A 57 -0.82 -9.69 -18.77
CA ALA A 57 -0.53 -10.64 -19.86
C ALA A 57 0.91 -10.57 -20.37
N GLN A 58 1.57 -9.44 -20.24
CA GLN A 58 2.96 -9.18 -20.66
C GLN A 58 3.98 -9.25 -19.51
N GLY A 59 3.53 -9.42 -18.29
CA GLY A 59 4.35 -9.44 -17.08
C GLY A 59 4.03 -10.64 -16.20
N VAL A 60 4.26 -10.48 -14.92
CA VAL A 60 3.93 -11.42 -13.86
C VAL A 60 2.82 -10.81 -13.00
N LEU A 61 1.70 -11.51 -12.92
CA LEU A 61 0.56 -11.17 -12.06
C LEU A 61 0.70 -11.88 -10.71
N PHE A 62 0.74 -11.14 -9.62
CA PHE A 62 0.71 -11.71 -8.26
C PHE A 62 -0.73 -11.69 -7.76
N GLU A 63 -1.38 -12.85 -7.70
CA GLU A 63 -2.80 -12.96 -7.36
C GLU A 63 -3.09 -12.65 -5.88
N ARG A 64 -2.09 -12.87 -5.00
CA ARG A 64 -2.21 -12.75 -3.55
C ARG A 64 -1.15 -11.84 -2.95
N ALA A 65 -1.12 -10.58 -3.43
CA ALA A 65 -0.28 -9.53 -2.88
C ALA A 65 -1.00 -8.77 -1.76
N TYR A 66 -0.26 -8.46 -0.69
CA TYR A 66 -0.82 -7.83 0.51
C TYR A 66 0.00 -6.62 0.94
N SER A 67 -0.71 -5.55 1.31
CA SER A 67 -0.12 -4.50 2.14
C SER A 67 0.12 -5.03 3.56
N VAL A 68 1.14 -4.52 4.24
CA VAL A 68 1.43 -4.84 5.64
C VAL A 68 0.69 -3.95 6.62
N SER A 69 0.03 -2.91 6.12
CA SER A 69 -0.85 -2.01 6.88
C SER A 69 -2.01 -1.52 6.00
N PRO A 70 -3.26 -1.51 6.48
CA PRO A 70 -4.42 -1.07 5.69
C PRO A 70 -4.58 0.45 5.68
N VAL A 71 -3.51 1.22 5.82
CA VAL A 71 -3.56 2.69 5.84
C VAL A 71 -2.28 3.33 5.27
N CYS A 72 -2.44 4.48 4.61
CA CYS A 72 -1.43 5.09 3.75
C CYS A 72 -0.04 5.24 4.39
N SER A 73 0.12 6.09 5.43
CA SER A 73 1.46 6.47 5.86
C SER A 73 2.26 5.32 6.47
N SER A 74 1.61 4.41 7.19
CA SER A 74 2.28 3.22 7.71
C SER A 74 2.63 2.22 6.62
N SER A 75 1.72 1.96 5.67
CA SER A 75 2.03 1.11 4.51
C SER A 75 3.15 1.70 3.66
N ARG A 76 3.09 3.00 3.35
CA ARG A 76 4.11 3.69 2.53
C ARG A 76 5.46 3.77 3.23
N SER A 77 5.48 3.88 4.56
CA SER A 77 6.72 3.81 5.34
C SER A 77 7.36 2.42 5.26
N ALA A 78 6.57 1.37 5.39
CA ALA A 78 7.05 0.00 5.24
C ALA A 78 7.56 -0.27 3.81
N LEU A 79 6.79 0.13 2.79
CA LEU A 79 7.17 0.00 1.38
C LEU A 79 8.51 0.66 1.07
N ILE A 80 8.69 1.92 1.50
CA ILE A 80 9.88 2.71 1.12
C ILE A 80 11.14 2.32 1.88
N THR A 81 10.99 1.67 3.04
CA THR A 81 12.11 1.13 3.82
C THR A 81 12.37 -0.35 3.57
N GLY A 82 11.41 -1.09 2.98
CA GLY A 82 11.46 -2.55 2.86
C GLY A 82 11.36 -3.27 4.21
N VAL A 83 10.92 -2.57 5.27
CA VAL A 83 10.89 -3.06 6.65
C VAL A 83 9.50 -2.83 7.25
N MET A 84 8.99 -3.79 8.03
CA MET A 84 7.72 -3.67 8.73
C MET A 84 7.63 -2.37 9.52
N GLN A 85 6.55 -1.61 9.32
CA GLN A 85 6.31 -0.33 9.98
C GLN A 85 6.33 -0.41 11.51
N THR A 86 6.02 -1.58 12.07
CA THR A 86 6.06 -1.82 13.52
C THR A 86 7.48 -1.93 14.06
N ARG A 87 8.45 -2.38 13.25
CA ARG A 87 9.87 -2.43 13.63
C ARG A 87 10.55 -1.06 13.59
N THR A 88 10.09 -0.20 12.67
CA THR A 88 10.66 1.16 12.49
C THR A 88 9.97 2.22 13.36
N GLY A 89 8.91 1.85 14.11
CA GLY A 89 8.11 2.80 14.89
C GLY A 89 7.19 3.69 14.02
N THR A 90 7.05 3.40 12.72
CA THR A 90 6.25 4.21 11.78
C THR A 90 4.80 3.72 11.64
N HIS A 91 4.35 2.83 12.52
CA HIS A 91 3.09 2.09 12.46
C HIS A 91 1.83 2.94 12.71
N GLN A 92 1.98 4.10 13.34
CA GLN A 92 0.86 5.04 13.56
C GLN A 92 0.57 5.84 12.27
N HIS A 93 -0.69 6.07 11.98
CA HIS A 93 -1.03 6.89 10.84
C HIS A 93 -0.81 8.37 11.18
N ARG A 94 0.15 9.00 10.48
CA ARG A 94 0.42 10.43 10.53
C ARG A 94 0.84 11.00 11.89
N SER A 95 1.74 10.31 12.59
CA SER A 95 2.28 10.80 13.85
C SER A 95 3.35 11.89 13.67
N SER A 96 4.08 11.87 12.56
CA SER A 96 5.16 12.82 12.27
C SER A 96 4.70 14.06 11.52
N ARG A 97 3.43 14.43 11.62
CA ARG A 97 2.84 15.58 10.90
C ARG A 97 2.38 16.69 11.82
N THR A 98 2.44 17.92 11.27
CA THR A 98 1.70 19.07 11.75
C THR A 98 0.61 19.47 10.74
N VAL A 99 -0.41 20.24 11.17
CA VAL A 99 -1.57 20.58 10.34
C VAL A 99 -1.25 21.59 9.27
N ASP A 100 -0.37 22.56 9.56
CA ASP A 100 -0.24 23.80 8.81
C ASP A 100 1.09 23.94 8.07
N GLY A 101 1.75 22.83 7.75
CA GLY A 101 3.02 22.86 7.04
C GLY A 101 4.20 23.25 7.90
N GLU A 102 4.04 23.33 9.19
CA GLU A 102 5.15 23.53 10.11
C GLU A 102 6.01 22.29 10.24
N ILE A 103 7.27 22.50 10.53
CA ILE A 103 8.21 21.39 10.84
C ILE A 103 7.76 20.71 12.14
N VAL A 104 7.57 19.39 12.08
CA VAL A 104 7.25 18.59 13.27
C VAL A 104 8.30 18.88 14.37
N PRO A 105 7.90 19.27 15.59
CA PRO A 105 8.83 19.47 16.69
C PRO A 105 9.71 18.22 16.89
N GLU A 106 11.02 18.41 17.07
CA GLU A 106 11.99 17.33 17.17
C GLU A 106 11.56 16.18 18.09
N ALA A 107 10.95 16.56 19.20
CA ALA A 107 10.46 15.59 20.19
C ALA A 107 9.24 14.75 19.75
N LEU A 108 8.61 15.06 18.63
CA LEU A 108 7.51 14.31 18.03
C LEU A 108 7.95 13.60 16.75
N ARG A 109 9.19 13.81 16.29
CA ARG A 109 9.72 13.16 15.09
C ARG A 109 9.92 11.69 15.34
N ILE A 110 9.49 10.89 14.36
CA ILE A 110 9.88 9.49 14.27
C ILE A 110 11.10 9.46 13.37
N ASN A 111 12.21 8.95 13.88
CA ASN A 111 13.43 8.76 13.11
C ASN A 111 13.59 7.27 12.83
N LEU A 112 14.02 6.93 11.62
CA LEU A 112 14.40 5.56 11.30
C LEU A 112 15.58 5.10 12.17
N PRO A 113 15.71 3.81 12.46
CA PRO A 113 16.90 3.27 13.12
C PRO A 113 18.19 3.71 12.46
N ALA A 114 19.23 3.96 13.27
CA ALA A 114 20.51 4.45 12.77
C ALA A 114 21.10 3.51 11.71
N GLY A 115 21.49 4.07 10.56
CA GLY A 115 22.05 3.32 9.43
C GLY A 115 21.01 2.67 8.50
N MET A 116 19.73 2.72 8.83
CA MET A 116 18.68 2.27 7.94
C MET A 116 18.46 3.30 6.84
N LYS A 117 18.48 2.86 5.58
CA LYS A 117 18.24 3.67 4.40
C LYS A 117 16.96 3.27 3.71
N THR A 118 16.34 4.22 3.05
CA THR A 118 15.19 3.98 2.19
C THR A 118 15.61 3.40 0.84
N ILE A 119 14.68 2.75 0.14
CA ILE A 119 14.94 2.22 -1.21
C ILE A 119 15.48 3.29 -2.16
N PRO A 120 14.93 4.54 -2.24
CA PRO A 120 15.51 5.59 -3.07
C PRO A 120 16.96 5.94 -2.72
N GLU A 121 17.31 6.01 -1.42
CA GLU A 121 18.71 6.28 -0.99
C GLU A 121 19.65 5.17 -1.47
N LEU A 122 19.25 3.90 -1.31
CA LEU A 122 20.04 2.75 -1.79
C LEU A 122 20.18 2.76 -3.31
N MET A 123 19.11 3.11 -4.04
CA MET A 123 19.15 3.24 -5.50
C MET A 123 20.08 4.37 -5.94
N ARG A 124 20.09 5.52 -5.27
CA ARG A 124 21.03 6.62 -5.52
C ARG A 124 22.47 6.22 -5.27
N GLU A 125 22.75 5.51 -4.20
CA GLU A 125 24.07 4.97 -3.91
C GLU A 125 24.55 3.97 -4.99
N HIS A 126 23.59 3.27 -5.61
CA HIS A 126 23.86 2.39 -6.74
C HIS A 126 23.93 3.12 -8.10
N GLY A 127 23.90 4.46 -8.11
CA GLY A 127 24.08 5.29 -9.28
C GLY A 127 22.84 5.63 -10.06
N TYR A 128 21.64 5.31 -9.55
CA TYR A 128 20.36 5.65 -10.16
C TYR A 128 19.98 7.10 -9.93
N PHE A 129 19.44 7.75 -10.96
CA PHE A 129 18.67 8.97 -10.81
C PHE A 129 17.32 8.65 -10.17
N THR A 130 16.89 9.39 -9.16
CA THR A 130 15.66 9.06 -8.43
C THR A 130 14.65 10.19 -8.45
N PHE A 131 13.35 9.85 -8.56
CA PHE A 131 12.25 10.81 -8.47
C PHE A 131 10.99 10.20 -7.86
N ASN A 132 10.13 11.06 -7.31
CA ASN A 132 8.77 10.71 -6.93
C ASN A 132 7.82 11.82 -7.41
N SER A 133 6.92 11.50 -8.33
CA SER A 133 5.88 12.39 -8.81
C SER A 133 4.59 12.14 -8.02
N GLY A 134 4.36 12.96 -7.00
CA GLY A 134 3.16 12.93 -6.18
C GLY A 134 3.41 12.67 -4.69
N LYS A 135 2.53 11.93 -4.09
CA LYS A 135 2.43 11.73 -2.64
C LYS A 135 3.55 10.85 -2.08
N ASP A 136 4.27 11.33 -1.06
CA ASP A 136 5.19 10.53 -0.23
C ASP A 136 4.43 9.86 0.93
N ASP A 137 3.91 10.65 1.86
CA ASP A 137 3.15 10.23 3.05
C ASP A 137 3.91 9.28 4.00
N TYR A 138 5.24 9.39 4.07
CA TYR A 138 6.04 8.58 5.00
C TYR A 138 5.88 9.08 6.44
N ASN A 139 5.73 8.17 7.41
CA ASN A 139 5.50 8.51 8.81
C ASN A 139 6.80 8.60 9.63
N PHE A 140 7.87 9.10 9.02
CA PHE A 140 9.13 9.39 9.68
C PHE A 140 9.69 10.72 9.20
N HIS A 141 10.73 11.23 9.89
CA HIS A 141 11.40 12.45 9.49
C HIS A 141 12.44 12.16 8.40
N TYR A 142 12.39 12.87 7.29
CA TYR A 142 13.32 12.75 6.16
C TYR A 142 13.49 14.10 5.44
N ASP A 143 14.61 14.28 4.75
CA ASP A 143 14.77 15.32 3.75
C ASP A 143 14.47 14.70 2.37
N ARG A 144 13.43 15.21 1.71
CA ARG A 144 13.02 14.69 0.40
C ARG A 144 14.11 14.76 -0.64
N ARG A 145 15.05 15.71 -0.54
CA ARG A 145 16.17 15.88 -1.45
C ARG A 145 17.26 14.80 -1.28
N GLU A 146 17.30 14.13 -0.13
CA GLU A 146 18.16 12.96 0.07
C GLU A 146 17.59 11.72 -0.64
N LEU A 147 16.26 11.66 -0.80
CA LEU A 147 15.59 10.56 -1.46
C LEU A 147 15.48 10.76 -2.98
N TYR A 148 15.17 11.98 -3.41
CA TYR A 148 14.81 12.28 -4.80
C TYR A 148 15.57 13.49 -5.34
N GLU A 149 16.06 13.39 -6.58
CA GLU A 149 16.84 14.45 -7.22
C GLU A 149 15.95 15.51 -7.90
N VAL A 150 14.69 15.17 -8.16
CA VAL A 150 13.73 16.09 -8.78
C VAL A 150 12.69 16.51 -7.75
N GLY A 151 12.44 17.81 -7.72
CA GLY A 151 11.41 18.43 -6.91
C GLY A 151 11.72 19.91 -6.70
N THR A 152 10.67 20.72 -6.64
CA THR A 152 10.77 22.14 -6.27
C THR A 152 10.85 22.27 -4.74
N LYS A 153 11.10 23.51 -4.26
CA LYS A 153 11.01 23.80 -2.81
C LYS A 153 9.59 23.51 -2.30
N GLU A 154 8.61 23.78 -3.13
CA GLU A 154 7.20 23.50 -2.86
C GLU A 154 6.94 22.00 -2.81
N ASP A 155 7.53 21.21 -3.70
CA ASP A 155 7.47 19.73 -3.66
C ASP A 155 8.16 19.18 -2.40
N TYR A 156 9.28 19.77 -1.98
CA TYR A 156 9.95 19.42 -0.75
C TYR A 156 9.07 19.66 0.48
N LEU A 157 8.47 20.85 0.58
CA LEU A 157 7.55 21.17 1.67
C LEU A 157 6.29 20.29 1.65
N ALA A 158 5.80 19.96 0.47
CA ALA A 158 4.69 19.06 0.28
C ALA A 158 5.02 17.63 0.73
N GLY A 159 6.23 17.15 0.44
CA GLY A 159 6.73 15.85 0.92
C GLY A 159 6.81 15.80 2.44
N MET A 160 7.38 16.81 3.09
CA MET A 160 7.45 16.92 4.55
C MET A 160 6.07 16.97 5.23
N ASN A 161 5.07 17.54 4.56
CA ASN A 161 3.69 17.63 5.03
C ASN A 161 2.82 16.48 4.53
N GLY A 162 3.35 15.68 3.64
CA GLY A 162 2.83 14.38 3.20
C GLY A 162 1.44 14.34 2.58
N TRP A 163 0.74 15.45 2.44
CA TRP A 163 -0.66 15.39 2.04
C TRP A 163 -1.11 16.32 0.92
N GLN A 164 -0.42 17.39 0.67
CA GLN A 164 -0.86 18.41 -0.29
C GLN A 164 0.08 18.59 -1.49
N GLY A 165 1.09 17.76 -1.64
CA GLY A 165 1.90 17.76 -2.85
C GLY A 165 0.99 17.53 -4.05
N ASN A 166 1.17 18.34 -5.08
CA ASN A 166 0.42 18.25 -6.31
C ASN A 166 0.31 16.81 -6.77
N ARG A 167 -0.89 16.30 -6.72
CA ARG A 167 -1.20 14.94 -7.11
C ARG A 167 -0.93 14.77 -8.58
N ALA A 168 -0.30 13.68 -8.92
CA ALA A 168 -0.36 12.97 -10.19
C ALA A 168 0.03 13.69 -11.51
N GLU A 169 0.07 15.00 -11.60
CA GLU A 169 0.30 15.68 -12.88
C GLU A 169 1.71 16.22 -13.07
N ASN A 170 2.54 16.24 -12.01
CA ASN A 170 3.89 16.78 -12.10
C ASN A 170 4.80 16.02 -13.07
N TRP A 171 4.54 14.73 -13.31
CA TRP A 171 5.28 13.99 -14.33
C TRP A 171 5.03 14.54 -15.76
N LYS A 172 3.86 15.15 -16.02
CA LYS A 172 3.53 15.84 -17.27
C LYS A 172 4.18 17.23 -17.38
N SER A 173 4.79 17.75 -16.33
CA SER A 173 5.45 19.06 -16.33
C SER A 173 6.76 19.07 -17.13
N TYR A 174 7.27 17.91 -17.46
CA TYR A 174 8.47 17.74 -18.28
C TYR A 174 8.07 17.29 -19.68
N THR A 175 8.70 17.85 -20.69
CA THR A 175 8.41 17.56 -22.12
C THR A 175 8.65 16.08 -22.48
N GLU A 176 9.52 15.41 -21.73
CA GLU A 176 9.95 14.02 -21.92
C GLU A 176 9.61 13.15 -20.68
N GLY A 177 8.56 13.46 -19.94
CA GLY A 177 8.34 12.85 -18.64
C GLY A 177 9.35 13.32 -17.57
N VAL A 178 9.12 12.98 -16.31
CA VAL A 178 9.99 13.37 -15.17
C VAL A 178 11.38 12.70 -15.22
N TRP A 179 11.46 11.50 -15.80
CA TRP A 179 12.73 10.80 -16.06
C TRP A 179 13.65 11.57 -17.01
N GLY A 180 13.09 12.44 -17.87
CA GLY A 180 13.82 13.33 -18.76
C GLY A 180 14.59 14.44 -18.06
N ALA A 181 14.38 14.68 -16.77
CA ALA A 181 15.10 15.68 -15.99
C ALA A 181 16.56 15.32 -15.67
N ARG A 182 16.96 14.04 -15.84
CA ARG A 182 18.34 13.62 -15.61
C ARG A 182 19.31 14.25 -16.60
N GLU A 183 20.46 14.73 -16.12
CA GLU A 183 21.48 15.36 -16.98
C GLU A 183 22.13 14.35 -17.95
N ASN A 184 22.42 13.16 -17.43
CA ASN A 184 22.97 12.07 -18.22
C ASN A 184 21.84 11.12 -18.65
N LYS A 185 21.49 11.12 -19.93
CA LYS A 185 20.42 10.27 -20.50
C LYS A 185 20.72 8.77 -20.43
N GLU A 186 22.00 8.38 -20.29
CA GLU A 186 22.41 6.98 -20.11
C GLU A 186 22.34 6.51 -18.67
N GLN A 187 22.16 7.42 -17.70
CA GLN A 187 22.01 7.07 -16.30
C GLN A 187 20.69 6.33 -16.09
N PRO A 188 20.70 5.12 -15.47
CA PRO A 188 19.46 4.45 -15.13
C PRO A 188 18.69 5.27 -14.09
N TRP A 189 17.37 5.10 -14.06
CA TRP A 189 16.53 5.81 -13.09
C TRP A 189 15.59 4.89 -12.35
N PHE A 190 15.32 5.26 -11.11
CA PHE A 190 14.25 4.71 -10.28
C PHE A 190 13.22 5.81 -10.01
N GLY A 191 12.01 5.59 -10.43
CA GLY A 191 10.94 6.57 -10.33
C GLY A 191 9.66 6.03 -9.71
N GLN A 192 8.93 6.92 -9.06
CA GLN A 192 7.59 6.66 -8.57
C GLN A 192 6.62 7.64 -9.21
N ILE A 193 5.51 7.15 -9.72
CA ILE A 193 4.36 7.95 -10.15
C ILE A 193 3.17 7.54 -9.30
N GLN A 194 2.63 8.52 -8.58
CA GLN A 194 1.48 8.34 -7.72
C GLN A 194 0.22 8.71 -8.49
N ILE A 195 -0.70 7.78 -8.68
CA ILE A 195 -2.03 8.06 -9.24
C ILE A 195 -3.08 8.09 -8.15
N ASP A 196 -4.16 8.84 -8.34
CA ASP A 196 -5.19 9.01 -7.30
C ASP A 196 -5.95 7.71 -6.99
N GLY A 197 -5.92 6.75 -7.90
CA GLY A 197 -6.48 5.42 -7.68
C GLY A 197 -7.92 5.45 -7.18
N GLY A 198 -8.18 4.74 -6.09
CA GLY A 198 -9.48 4.66 -5.44
C GLY A 198 -10.02 5.98 -4.88
N LYS A 199 -9.23 7.06 -4.89
CA LYS A 199 -9.67 8.38 -4.41
C LYS A 199 -10.30 9.27 -5.47
N GLY A 200 -10.00 9.05 -6.76
CA GLY A 200 -10.48 10.03 -7.72
C GLY A 200 -10.28 9.74 -9.19
N ASP A 201 -9.66 8.65 -9.59
CA ASP A 201 -9.29 8.40 -10.99
C ASP A 201 -10.51 8.25 -11.93
N ARG A 202 -11.71 7.98 -11.40
CA ARG A 202 -12.94 8.00 -12.21
C ARG A 202 -13.12 9.29 -13.03
N ARG A 203 -12.48 10.40 -12.63
CA ARG A 203 -12.55 11.68 -13.37
C ARG A 203 -11.91 11.63 -14.75
N TYR A 204 -11.10 10.60 -15.03
CA TYR A 204 -10.49 10.36 -16.33
C TYR A 204 -11.36 9.51 -17.26
N LEU A 205 -12.50 9.02 -16.77
CA LEU A 205 -13.47 8.29 -17.58
C LEU A 205 -14.48 9.24 -18.23
N GLU A 206 -14.87 8.89 -19.45
CA GLU A 206 -16.08 9.43 -20.05
C GLU A 206 -17.31 8.95 -19.27
N ALA A 207 -18.28 9.83 -19.08
CA ALA A 207 -19.49 9.51 -18.29
C ALA A 207 -20.27 8.28 -18.82
N SER A 208 -20.22 8.06 -20.14
CA SER A 208 -20.82 6.88 -20.80
C SER A 208 -20.21 5.54 -20.37
N ASN A 209 -19.02 5.57 -19.77
CA ASN A 209 -18.28 4.38 -19.32
C ASN A 209 -18.44 4.13 -17.81
N PHE A 210 -19.27 4.93 -17.13
CA PHE A 210 -19.52 4.73 -15.70
C PHE A 210 -20.41 3.52 -15.47
N ILE A 211 -20.13 2.82 -14.39
CA ILE A 211 -21.03 1.86 -13.80
C ILE A 211 -22.02 2.62 -12.94
N GLU A 212 -23.31 2.38 -13.16
CA GLU A 212 -24.37 2.98 -12.39
C GLU A 212 -24.46 2.37 -10.98
N ASP A 213 -24.98 3.13 -10.02
CA ASP A 213 -25.03 2.74 -8.61
C ASP A 213 -25.88 1.49 -8.33
N ASP A 214 -26.92 1.24 -9.13
CA ASP A 214 -27.78 0.07 -9.02
C ASP A 214 -27.27 -1.15 -9.79
N ALA A 215 -26.25 -1.00 -10.58
CA ALA A 215 -25.60 -2.12 -11.27
C ALA A 215 -24.59 -2.87 -10.40
N VAL A 216 -24.28 -2.35 -9.19
CA VAL A 216 -23.31 -2.98 -8.29
C VAL A 216 -24.00 -3.76 -7.18
N GLU A 217 -23.46 -4.96 -6.90
CA GLU A 217 -23.84 -5.77 -5.75
C GLU A 217 -22.95 -5.40 -4.55
N LEU A 218 -23.61 -5.07 -3.43
CA LEU A 218 -22.89 -4.75 -2.20
C LEU A 218 -22.53 -6.04 -1.45
N PRO A 219 -21.36 -6.07 -0.78
CA PRO A 219 -21.07 -7.11 0.19
C PRO A 219 -22.18 -7.23 1.24
N PRO A 220 -22.52 -8.45 1.69
CA PRO A 220 -23.69 -8.70 2.55
C PRO A 220 -23.60 -8.04 3.93
N TYR A 221 -22.43 -7.63 4.36
CA TYR A 221 -22.24 -6.88 5.61
C TYR A 221 -22.68 -5.40 5.49
N PHE A 222 -23.05 -4.92 4.32
CA PHE A 222 -23.61 -3.57 4.14
C PHE A 222 -25.13 -3.59 3.97
N PRO A 223 -25.84 -2.61 4.55
CA PRO A 223 -27.22 -2.33 4.15
C PRO A 223 -27.24 -1.69 2.76
N SER A 224 -28.26 -1.99 1.99
CA SER A 224 -28.42 -1.44 0.64
C SER A 224 -28.99 -0.03 0.68
N THR A 225 -28.13 0.99 0.75
CA THR A 225 -28.51 2.41 0.66
C THR A 225 -27.95 3.08 -0.60
N PRO A 226 -28.54 4.18 -1.08
CA PRO A 226 -27.97 4.94 -2.18
C PRO A 226 -26.52 5.39 -1.94
N ALA A 227 -26.19 5.84 -0.72
CA ALA A 227 -24.84 6.29 -0.39
C ALA A 227 -23.82 5.16 -0.44
N LEU A 228 -24.17 3.96 0.06
CA LEU A 228 -23.28 2.80 0.02
C LEU A 228 -23.12 2.23 -1.40
N ARG A 229 -24.22 2.20 -2.19
CA ARG A 229 -24.15 1.81 -3.61
C ARG A 229 -23.26 2.76 -4.41
N ASN A 230 -23.46 4.07 -4.24
CA ASN A 230 -22.61 5.07 -4.87
C ASN A 230 -21.14 4.92 -4.47
N ALA A 231 -20.84 4.75 -3.19
CA ALA A 231 -19.47 4.53 -2.74
C ALA A 231 -18.84 3.28 -3.39
N TRP A 232 -19.64 2.25 -3.62
CA TRP A 232 -19.18 0.99 -4.21
C TRP A 232 -19.00 1.11 -5.73
N SER A 233 -19.96 1.70 -6.48
CA SER A 233 -19.82 1.97 -7.91
C SER A 233 -18.65 2.90 -8.23
N VAL A 234 -18.47 3.94 -7.42
CA VAL A 234 -17.33 4.86 -7.51
C VAL A 234 -16.00 4.12 -7.46
N HIS A 235 -15.90 3.05 -6.67
CA HIS A 235 -14.65 2.31 -6.57
C HIS A 235 -14.33 1.54 -7.86
N PHE A 236 -15.30 0.86 -8.47
CA PHE A 236 -15.13 0.22 -9.77
C PHE A 236 -14.79 1.26 -10.85
N ASN A 237 -15.47 2.39 -10.85
CA ASN A 237 -15.20 3.49 -11.76
C ASN A 237 -13.79 4.08 -11.57
N ASN A 238 -13.30 4.15 -10.34
CA ASN A 238 -11.93 4.55 -10.06
C ASN A 238 -10.91 3.54 -10.63
N ALA A 239 -11.16 2.23 -10.53
CA ALA A 239 -10.28 1.22 -11.12
C ALA A 239 -10.19 1.37 -12.65
N ARG A 240 -11.33 1.60 -13.32
CA ARG A 240 -11.35 1.92 -14.78
C ARG A 240 -10.60 3.20 -15.09
N GLY A 241 -10.76 4.25 -14.29
CA GLY A 241 -10.04 5.50 -14.46
C GLY A 241 -8.53 5.36 -14.23
N SER A 242 -8.12 4.50 -13.28
CA SER A 242 -6.71 4.17 -13.08
C SER A 242 -6.11 3.46 -14.29
N ASP A 243 -6.88 2.59 -14.96
CA ASP A 243 -6.47 1.95 -16.21
C ASP A 243 -6.13 2.98 -17.29
N VAL A 244 -6.97 4.01 -17.44
CA VAL A 244 -6.72 5.13 -18.36
C VAL A 244 -5.45 5.90 -17.98
N ARG A 245 -5.27 6.17 -16.69
CA ARG A 245 -4.06 6.88 -16.21
C ARG A 245 -2.78 6.09 -16.46
N ILE A 246 -2.83 4.79 -16.26
CA ILE A 246 -1.70 3.90 -16.54
C ILE A 246 -1.39 3.91 -18.03
N SER A 247 -2.41 3.86 -18.91
CA SER A 247 -2.20 3.97 -20.38
C SER A 247 -1.43 5.23 -20.75
N GLU A 248 -1.82 6.39 -20.22
CA GLU A 248 -1.12 7.66 -20.48
C GLU A 248 0.36 7.63 -20.05
N ILE A 249 0.68 6.98 -18.93
CA ILE A 249 2.06 6.85 -18.45
C ILE A 249 2.87 5.95 -19.40
N LEU A 250 2.29 4.82 -19.82
CA LEU A 250 2.94 3.89 -20.71
C LEU A 250 3.16 4.49 -22.10
N GLU A 251 2.18 5.22 -22.63
CA GLU A 251 2.27 5.95 -23.88
C GLU A 251 3.40 7.00 -23.85
N GLN A 252 3.59 7.68 -22.73
CA GLN A 252 4.69 8.63 -22.56
C GLN A 252 6.05 7.92 -22.52
N LEU A 253 6.16 6.79 -21.79
CA LEU A 253 7.40 5.98 -21.79
C LEU A 253 7.77 5.51 -23.20
N GLU A 254 6.78 5.07 -23.97
CA GLU A 254 6.99 4.65 -25.37
C GLU A 254 7.43 5.82 -26.25
N ALA A 255 6.74 6.97 -26.13
CA ALA A 255 7.07 8.17 -26.90
C ALA A 255 8.48 8.70 -26.61
N ASP A 256 8.96 8.56 -25.38
CA ASP A 256 10.29 8.97 -24.95
C ASP A 256 11.38 7.93 -25.25
N GLY A 257 10.99 6.73 -25.74
CA GLY A 257 11.93 5.63 -26.02
C GLY A 257 12.51 4.96 -24.77
N GLU A 258 11.84 5.08 -23.64
CA GLU A 258 12.28 4.51 -22.34
C GLU A 258 11.62 3.14 -22.05
N MET A 259 10.56 2.77 -22.76
CA MET A 259 9.73 1.58 -22.47
C MET A 259 10.52 0.28 -22.48
N GLU A 260 11.36 0.06 -23.49
CA GLU A 260 12.08 -1.21 -23.67
C GLU A 260 13.07 -1.50 -22.53
N ASN A 261 13.67 -0.45 -21.94
CA ASN A 261 14.63 -0.59 -20.84
C ASN A 261 14.00 -0.32 -19.47
N THR A 262 12.67 -0.34 -19.34
CA THR A 262 11.97 -0.03 -18.07
C THR A 262 11.24 -1.24 -17.52
N ILE A 263 11.54 -1.59 -16.27
CA ILE A 263 10.76 -2.53 -15.48
C ILE A 263 9.68 -1.76 -14.74
N ILE A 264 8.43 -2.14 -14.94
CA ILE A 264 7.25 -1.48 -14.40
C ILE A 264 6.65 -2.34 -13.28
N PHE A 265 6.45 -1.74 -12.12
CA PHE A 265 5.67 -2.28 -11.01
C PHE A 265 4.38 -1.49 -10.92
N PHE A 266 3.25 -2.15 -11.06
CA PHE A 266 1.94 -1.57 -10.76
C PHE A 266 1.38 -2.19 -9.50
N PHE A 267 1.04 -1.36 -8.49
CA PHE A 267 0.46 -1.81 -7.24
C PHE A 267 -0.29 -0.68 -6.51
N SER A 268 -0.99 -1.03 -5.42
CA SER A 268 -1.64 -0.06 -4.53
C SER A 268 -1.01 -0.09 -3.14
N ASP A 269 -1.08 1.03 -2.43
CA ASP A 269 -0.56 1.13 -1.06
C ASP A 269 -1.41 0.33 -0.03
N HIS A 270 -2.70 0.21 -0.22
CA HIS A 270 -3.64 -0.64 0.51
C HIS A 270 -4.99 -0.67 -0.20
N GLY A 271 -5.96 -1.39 0.37
CA GLY A 271 -7.28 -1.53 -0.25
C GLY A 271 -8.17 -0.29 -0.18
N HIS A 272 -9.34 -0.43 -0.70
CA HIS A 272 -10.39 0.53 -1.02
C HIS A 272 -10.66 1.62 0.04
N ASN A 273 -10.79 2.85 -0.43
CA ASN A 273 -10.92 4.05 0.41
C ASN A 273 -12.27 4.19 1.13
N THR A 274 -13.36 3.92 0.44
CA THR A 274 -14.70 4.38 0.85
C THR A 274 -15.39 3.39 1.77
N SER A 275 -15.02 2.14 1.67
CA SER A 275 -15.70 1.07 2.35
C SER A 275 -15.17 0.85 3.77
N LEU A 276 -16.09 0.65 4.68
CA LEU A 276 -15.84 0.01 5.96
C LEU A 276 -15.37 -1.44 5.70
N ARG A 277 -14.51 -2.00 6.56
CA ARG A 277 -13.79 -3.28 6.40
C ARG A 277 -12.71 -3.30 5.30
N HIS A 278 -12.48 -2.21 4.59
CA HIS A 278 -11.37 -2.02 3.69
C HIS A 278 -10.29 -1.13 4.32
N LYS A 279 -10.07 0.08 3.81
CA LYS A 279 -9.11 1.00 4.43
C LYS A 279 -9.29 1.12 5.94
N GLN A 280 -8.22 1.02 6.70
CA GLN A 280 -8.12 0.97 8.16
C GLN A 280 -8.48 -0.38 8.81
N PHE A 281 -8.86 -1.40 8.05
CA PHE A 281 -9.26 -2.68 8.61
C PHE A 281 -8.40 -3.83 8.07
N CYS A 282 -8.01 -4.76 8.96
CA CYS A 282 -7.14 -5.89 8.61
C CYS A 282 -7.89 -7.08 7.97
N TYR A 283 -8.97 -6.82 7.25
CA TYR A 283 -9.67 -7.81 6.43
C TYR A 283 -9.08 -7.88 5.01
N GLU A 284 -9.50 -8.86 4.20
CA GLU A 284 -9.03 -8.98 2.81
C GLU A 284 -9.18 -7.69 2.02
N GLY A 285 -10.33 -7.01 2.13
CA GLY A 285 -10.60 -5.78 1.40
C GLY A 285 -9.67 -4.62 1.74
N GLY A 286 -9.09 -4.60 2.95
CA GLY A 286 -8.13 -3.56 3.37
C GLY A 286 -6.68 -3.91 3.08
N MET A 287 -6.36 -5.21 3.01
CA MET A 287 -5.00 -5.70 2.95
C MET A 287 -4.58 -6.20 1.57
N ARG A 288 -5.48 -6.84 0.80
CA ARG A 288 -5.18 -7.36 -0.53
C ARG A 288 -5.10 -6.21 -1.55
N VAL A 289 -4.02 -6.18 -2.32
CA VAL A 289 -3.72 -5.14 -3.31
C VAL A 289 -3.36 -5.75 -4.66
N PRO A 290 -3.53 -5.03 -5.78
CA PRO A 290 -2.95 -5.45 -7.03
C PRO A 290 -1.41 -5.39 -6.96
N LEU A 291 -0.72 -6.30 -7.63
CA LEU A 291 0.71 -6.26 -7.91
C LEU A 291 0.98 -6.94 -9.24
N ILE A 292 1.52 -6.17 -10.18
CA ILE A 292 1.95 -6.65 -11.49
C ILE A 292 3.36 -6.13 -11.74
N ILE A 293 4.27 -6.98 -12.21
CA ILE A 293 5.64 -6.62 -12.58
C ILE A 293 5.87 -6.99 -14.03
N LYS A 294 6.23 -6.00 -14.88
CA LYS A 294 6.46 -6.18 -16.32
C LYS A 294 7.77 -5.53 -16.72
N GLY A 295 8.57 -6.19 -17.53
CA GLY A 295 9.79 -5.63 -18.13
C GLY A 295 10.53 -6.65 -18.95
N ASP A 296 11.41 -6.19 -19.84
CA ASP A 296 12.33 -7.06 -20.58
C ASP A 296 13.56 -7.37 -19.72
N HIS A 297 13.43 -8.36 -18.87
CA HIS A 297 14.49 -8.82 -17.98
C HIS A 297 14.43 -10.34 -17.86
N ALA A 298 15.58 -11.00 -17.87
CA ALA A 298 15.68 -12.48 -17.91
C ALA A 298 14.95 -13.19 -16.74
N ALA A 299 14.79 -12.52 -15.60
CA ALA A 299 14.09 -13.05 -14.43
C ALA A 299 12.55 -12.89 -14.52
N ILE A 300 12.03 -12.03 -15.41
CA ILE A 300 10.61 -11.74 -15.52
C ILE A 300 10.02 -12.55 -16.68
N LEU A 301 9.33 -13.62 -16.37
CA LEU A 301 8.70 -14.49 -17.36
C LEU A 301 7.27 -13.99 -17.64
N SER A 302 7.08 -13.42 -18.83
CA SER A 302 5.79 -12.86 -19.27
C SER A 302 4.64 -13.87 -19.21
N GLY A 303 3.44 -13.38 -18.85
CA GLY A 303 2.19 -14.13 -18.84
C GLY A 303 2.06 -15.14 -17.71
N GLN A 304 2.85 -14.99 -16.63
CA GLN A 304 2.71 -15.84 -15.45
C GLN A 304 1.75 -15.24 -14.42
N ALA A 305 0.93 -16.11 -13.83
CA ALA A 305 0.18 -15.81 -12.62
C ALA A 305 0.82 -16.56 -11.45
N VAL A 306 1.24 -15.82 -10.43
CA VAL A 306 1.87 -16.34 -9.20
C VAL A 306 0.86 -16.29 -8.08
N ASN A 307 0.59 -17.46 -7.51
CA ASN A 307 -0.38 -17.62 -6.41
C ASN A 307 0.30 -17.75 -5.03
N ASP A 308 1.52 -17.28 -4.89
CA ASP A 308 2.20 -17.20 -3.60
C ASP A 308 1.67 -16.02 -2.77
N LEU A 309 1.82 -16.13 -1.46
CA LEU A 309 1.57 -14.99 -0.56
C LEU A 309 2.78 -14.06 -0.61
N VAL A 310 2.58 -12.85 -1.12
CA VAL A 310 3.61 -11.82 -1.19
C VAL A 310 3.15 -10.53 -0.51
N THR A 311 4.10 -9.70 -0.11
CA THR A 311 3.82 -8.42 0.53
C THR A 311 4.44 -7.25 -0.24
N LEU A 312 4.02 -6.04 0.08
CA LEU A 312 4.64 -4.84 -0.47
C LEU A 312 6.09 -4.64 0.00
N LEU A 313 6.56 -5.37 1.02
CA LEU A 313 7.98 -5.37 1.42
C LEU A 313 8.85 -6.01 0.34
N ASP A 314 8.33 -7.03 -0.34
CA ASP A 314 9.02 -7.75 -1.41
C ASP A 314 9.25 -6.86 -2.64
N VAL A 315 8.42 -5.83 -2.85
CA VAL A 315 8.58 -4.85 -3.92
C VAL A 315 9.92 -4.11 -3.80
N GLY A 316 10.28 -3.66 -2.58
CA GLY A 316 11.55 -2.98 -2.32
C GLY A 316 12.76 -3.88 -2.57
N ALA A 317 12.75 -5.10 -2.01
CA ALA A 317 13.84 -6.08 -2.19
C ALA A 317 13.99 -6.48 -3.67
N THR A 318 12.87 -6.72 -4.36
CA THR A 318 12.88 -7.05 -5.80
C THR A 318 13.41 -5.89 -6.65
N THR A 319 13.05 -4.65 -6.31
CA THR A 319 13.56 -3.44 -6.98
C THR A 319 15.09 -3.36 -6.89
N LEU A 320 15.65 -3.49 -5.70
CA LEU A 320 17.10 -3.47 -5.50
C LEU A 320 17.79 -4.60 -6.27
N ALA A 321 17.26 -5.83 -6.18
CA ALA A 321 17.83 -6.98 -6.86
C ALA A 321 17.83 -6.83 -8.40
N LEU A 322 16.73 -6.37 -8.99
CA LEU A 322 16.62 -6.13 -10.43
C LEU A 322 17.54 -4.98 -10.89
N ALA A 323 17.83 -4.01 -10.03
CA ALA A 323 18.83 -2.99 -10.28
C ALA A 323 20.27 -3.51 -10.17
N GLY A 324 20.50 -4.71 -9.67
CA GLY A 324 21.82 -5.26 -9.36
C GLY A 324 22.44 -4.69 -8.09
N ALA A 325 21.64 -4.03 -7.23
CA ALA A 325 22.09 -3.50 -5.95
C ALA A 325 22.14 -4.60 -4.88
N GLU A 326 23.04 -4.43 -3.91
CA GLU A 326 23.11 -5.31 -2.75
C GLU A 326 21.86 -5.14 -1.86
N LEU A 327 21.30 -6.26 -1.39
CA LEU A 327 20.19 -6.24 -0.47
C LEU A 327 20.70 -6.11 0.96
N PRO A 328 20.33 -5.05 1.70
CA PRO A 328 20.67 -4.94 3.12
C PRO A 328 20.04 -6.07 3.96
N ASP A 329 20.77 -6.59 4.94
CA ASP A 329 20.33 -7.66 5.84
C ASP A 329 19.08 -7.30 6.67
N HIS A 330 18.76 -6.04 6.80
CA HIS A 330 17.61 -5.58 7.61
C HIS A 330 16.28 -5.60 6.88
N LEU A 331 16.25 -5.87 5.57
CA LEU A 331 15.01 -5.96 4.81
C LEU A 331 14.15 -7.14 5.30
N ASP A 332 12.85 -6.91 5.40
CA ASP A 332 11.88 -7.96 5.72
C ASP A 332 11.30 -8.61 4.46
N GLY A 333 11.44 -7.98 3.30
CA GLY A 333 11.01 -8.49 1.99
C GLY A 333 12.06 -9.36 1.32
N GLN A 334 11.63 -10.17 0.35
CA GLN A 334 12.47 -11.03 -0.48
C GLN A 334 12.47 -10.56 -1.95
N ASN A 335 13.52 -10.90 -2.69
CA ASN A 335 13.50 -10.77 -4.14
C ASN A 335 12.57 -11.83 -4.74
N LEU A 336 11.44 -11.44 -5.29
CA LEU A 336 10.43 -12.33 -5.88
C LEU A 336 10.92 -13.16 -7.07
N PHE A 337 12.03 -12.75 -7.68
CA PHE A 337 12.67 -13.44 -8.80
C PHE A 337 14.03 -14.06 -8.43
N GLY A 338 14.38 -14.07 -7.16
CA GLY A 338 15.63 -14.66 -6.66
C GLY A 338 15.62 -16.19 -6.77
N HIS A 339 16.79 -16.77 -7.02
CA HIS A 339 16.97 -18.22 -7.00
C HIS A 339 16.79 -18.82 -5.59
N ASP A 340 16.88 -17.99 -4.56
CA ASP A 340 16.73 -18.27 -3.15
C ASP A 340 15.36 -17.83 -2.60
N TYR A 341 14.45 -17.39 -3.47
CA TYR A 341 13.09 -17.06 -3.09
C TYR A 341 12.37 -18.26 -2.47
N ILE A 342 11.76 -18.04 -1.32
CA ILE A 342 10.95 -19.04 -0.61
C ILE A 342 9.53 -18.46 -0.44
N ALA A 343 8.55 -19.15 -1.03
CA ALA A 343 7.16 -18.78 -0.88
C ALA A 343 6.74 -18.73 0.61
N ALA A 344 6.17 -17.64 1.04
CA ALA A 344 5.77 -17.45 2.42
C ALA A 344 4.55 -18.33 2.76
N GLU A 345 4.59 -19.04 3.89
CA GLU A 345 3.41 -19.73 4.43
C GLU A 345 2.40 -18.74 5.03
N TYR A 346 2.89 -17.61 5.52
CA TYR A 346 2.10 -16.58 6.19
C TYR A 346 2.56 -15.19 5.82
N VAL A 347 1.62 -14.27 5.68
CA VAL A 347 1.89 -12.83 5.66
C VAL A 347 1.24 -12.16 6.86
N ILE A 348 1.99 -11.22 7.46
CA ILE A 348 1.58 -10.50 8.67
C ILE A 348 1.15 -9.09 8.28
N GLY A 349 0.12 -8.58 8.95
CA GLY A 349 -0.29 -7.21 8.84
C GLY A 349 -0.63 -6.59 10.19
N ALA A 350 -0.49 -5.28 10.27
CA ALA A 350 -0.69 -4.54 11.49
C ALA A 350 -1.44 -3.22 11.25
N ARG A 351 -2.38 -2.92 12.13
CA ARG A 351 -3.01 -1.61 12.25
C ARG A 351 -2.89 -1.13 13.68
N ASP A 352 -2.50 0.11 13.82
CA ASP A 352 -2.48 0.83 15.09
C ASP A 352 -3.36 2.10 14.99
N ARG A 353 -3.05 3.20 15.67
CA ARG A 353 -3.86 4.42 15.62
C ARG A 353 -3.96 4.96 14.19
N CYS A 354 -5.18 5.30 13.78
CA CYS A 354 -5.46 5.96 12.50
C CYS A 354 -5.99 7.37 12.74
N ASP A 355 -5.19 8.41 12.42
CA ASP A 355 -5.42 9.78 12.84
C ASP A 355 -5.69 9.82 14.36
N TYR A 356 -6.91 10.14 14.82
CA TYR A 356 -7.26 10.13 16.24
C TYR A 356 -7.89 8.82 16.73
N THR A 357 -8.22 7.90 15.83
CA THR A 357 -8.85 6.63 16.21
C THR A 357 -7.83 5.65 16.76
N ILE A 358 -7.78 5.49 18.07
CA ILE A 358 -6.84 4.60 18.74
C ILE A 358 -7.32 3.16 18.63
N ASP A 359 -6.44 2.33 18.06
CA ASP A 359 -6.68 0.89 17.92
C ASP A 359 -5.35 0.13 17.90
N ARG A 360 -5.43 -1.19 18.05
CA ARG A 360 -4.34 -2.13 17.81
C ARG A 360 -4.92 -3.43 17.31
N ILE A 361 -4.57 -3.79 16.08
CA ILE A 361 -5.00 -5.02 15.41
C ILE A 361 -3.76 -5.65 14.76
N ARG A 362 -3.67 -6.98 14.84
CA ARG A 362 -2.68 -7.78 14.12
C ARG A 362 -3.41 -8.85 13.32
N THR A 363 -2.89 -9.20 12.16
CA THR A 363 -3.49 -10.23 11.31
C THR A 363 -2.43 -11.15 10.72
N VAL A 364 -2.79 -12.42 10.58
CA VAL A 364 -2.01 -13.45 9.90
C VAL A 364 -2.86 -14.00 8.76
N ARG A 365 -2.33 -14.00 7.55
CA ARG A 365 -2.93 -14.59 6.36
C ARG A 365 -2.12 -15.82 5.95
N SER A 366 -2.71 -17.00 6.03
CA SER A 366 -2.16 -18.23 5.45
C SER A 366 -2.80 -18.54 4.10
N ASP A 367 -2.49 -19.66 3.48
CA ASP A 367 -3.10 -20.07 2.21
C ASP A 367 -4.64 -20.07 2.23
N ARG A 368 -5.24 -20.55 3.32
CA ARG A 368 -6.70 -20.75 3.42
C ARG A 368 -7.41 -19.82 4.38
N TYR A 369 -6.70 -19.28 5.37
CA TYR A 369 -7.33 -18.58 6.49
C TYR A 369 -6.75 -17.19 6.69
N ARG A 370 -7.61 -16.29 7.19
CA ARG A 370 -7.21 -15.04 7.82
C ARG A 370 -7.55 -15.07 9.29
N TYR A 371 -6.54 -14.89 10.11
CA TYR A 371 -6.66 -14.70 11.55
C TYR A 371 -6.49 -13.22 11.88
N ILE A 372 -7.33 -12.70 12.77
CA ILE A 372 -7.28 -11.31 13.25
C ILE A 372 -7.28 -11.34 14.78
N ARG A 373 -6.38 -10.58 15.40
CA ARG A 373 -6.34 -10.35 16.84
C ARG A 373 -6.61 -8.89 17.14
N ASN A 374 -7.72 -8.64 17.88
CA ASN A 374 -8.10 -7.34 18.39
C ASN A 374 -7.58 -7.19 19.82
N TYR A 375 -6.96 -6.05 20.13
CA TYR A 375 -6.41 -5.79 21.46
C TYR A 375 -7.30 -4.88 22.30
N TYR A 376 -8.04 -3.97 21.65
CA TYR A 376 -9.04 -3.12 22.32
C TYR A 376 -10.42 -3.72 22.09
N LEU A 377 -10.97 -4.36 23.15
CA LEU A 377 -12.26 -5.07 23.12
C LEU A 377 -13.42 -4.22 23.64
N ASP A 378 -13.13 -3.02 24.13
CA ASP A 378 -14.06 -2.06 24.70
C ASP A 378 -14.71 -1.14 23.67
N ARG A 379 -14.42 -1.32 22.40
CA ARG A 379 -14.84 -0.45 21.31
C ARG A 379 -15.27 -1.22 20.05
N PRO A 380 -16.26 -0.69 19.27
CA PRO A 380 -16.77 -1.32 18.06
C PRO A 380 -15.81 -1.18 16.86
N LEU A 381 -16.13 -1.81 15.74
CA LEU A 381 -15.48 -1.52 14.45
C LEU A 381 -15.77 -0.09 13.98
N MET A 382 -17.03 0.35 14.16
CA MET A 382 -17.49 1.69 13.77
C MET A 382 -17.11 2.74 14.82
N GLN A 383 -15.82 2.77 15.21
CA GLN A 383 -15.29 3.85 16.06
C GLN A 383 -15.41 5.21 15.35
N PRO A 384 -15.48 6.33 16.11
CA PRO A 384 -15.32 7.65 15.53
C PRO A 384 -14.02 7.74 14.72
N GLY A 385 -14.11 8.23 13.50
CA GLY A 385 -12.99 8.33 12.58
C GLY A 385 -13.11 9.54 11.66
N TYR A 386 -12.01 9.95 11.06
CA TYR A 386 -11.96 11.13 10.19
C TYR A 386 -12.85 11.02 8.91
N ARG A 387 -13.47 9.85 8.69
CA ARG A 387 -14.39 9.61 7.57
C ARG A 387 -15.87 9.59 8.00
N ASP A 388 -16.17 9.92 9.26
CA ASP A 388 -17.53 9.85 9.81
C ASP A 388 -18.49 10.88 9.20
N ASP A 389 -17.97 11.95 8.62
CA ASP A 389 -18.71 12.96 7.87
C ASP A 389 -19.05 12.55 6.43
N ARG A 390 -18.63 11.36 6.00
CA ARG A 390 -18.92 10.85 4.65
C ARG A 390 -20.28 10.15 4.60
N PRO A 391 -21.02 10.28 3.48
CA PRO A 391 -22.36 9.71 3.35
C PRO A 391 -22.49 8.22 3.75
N PRO A 392 -21.57 7.30 3.38
CA PRO A 392 -21.65 5.91 3.83
C PRO A 392 -21.59 5.74 5.36
N SER A 393 -20.71 6.47 6.03
CA SER A 393 -20.57 6.40 7.50
C SER A 393 -21.79 7.02 8.19
N MET A 394 -22.30 8.13 7.67
CA MET A 394 -23.51 8.79 8.18
C MET A 394 -24.73 7.87 8.06
N ASP A 395 -24.91 7.20 6.91
CA ASP A 395 -26.01 6.26 6.70
C ASP A 395 -25.92 5.07 7.66
N MET A 396 -24.74 4.50 7.86
CA MET A 396 -24.54 3.39 8.80
C MET A 396 -24.96 3.77 10.22
N ARG A 397 -24.57 4.95 10.71
CA ARG A 397 -24.95 5.45 12.04
C ARG A 397 -26.44 5.72 12.15
N ARG A 398 -27.01 6.41 11.14
CA ARG A 398 -28.46 6.70 11.08
C ARG A 398 -29.30 5.43 11.12
N LEU A 399 -28.94 4.40 10.32
CA LEU A 399 -29.65 3.12 10.30
C LEU A 399 -29.53 2.37 11.62
N PHE A 400 -28.38 2.41 12.27
CA PHE A 400 -28.17 1.82 13.59
C PHE A 400 -29.08 2.48 14.64
N GLU A 401 -29.06 3.82 14.71
CA GLU A 401 -29.91 4.59 15.64
C GLU A 401 -31.41 4.37 15.39
N ALA A 402 -31.80 4.16 14.14
CA ALA A 402 -33.19 3.87 13.79
C ALA A 402 -33.59 2.40 14.01
N GLY A 403 -32.66 1.51 14.31
CA GLY A 403 -32.91 0.07 14.43
C GLY A 403 -33.24 -0.60 13.09
N GLU A 404 -32.76 -0.03 11.98
CA GLU A 404 -33.02 -0.49 10.60
C GLU A 404 -31.93 -1.43 10.04
N LEU A 405 -30.84 -1.66 10.80
CA LEU A 405 -29.84 -2.66 10.44
C LEU A 405 -30.34 -4.07 10.79
N THR A 406 -29.86 -5.06 10.03
CA THR A 406 -30.02 -6.46 10.44
C THR A 406 -29.26 -6.72 11.75
N GLU A 407 -29.65 -7.77 12.50
CA GLU A 407 -28.97 -8.16 13.74
C GLU A 407 -27.47 -8.35 13.52
N TYR A 408 -27.08 -9.05 12.42
CA TYR A 408 -25.69 -9.22 12.04
C TYR A 408 -24.98 -7.87 11.79
N GLN A 409 -25.59 -6.98 11.00
CA GLN A 409 -24.98 -5.67 10.69
C GLN A 409 -24.82 -4.82 11.95
N ALA A 410 -25.84 -4.77 12.81
CA ALA A 410 -25.80 -4.01 14.06
C ALA A 410 -24.69 -4.54 15.00
N GLU A 411 -24.63 -5.85 15.20
CA GLU A 411 -23.61 -6.46 16.06
C GLU A 411 -22.20 -6.31 15.45
N HIS A 412 -22.06 -6.57 14.15
CA HIS A 412 -20.75 -6.50 13.47
C HIS A 412 -20.15 -5.10 13.49
N TRP A 413 -20.96 -4.06 13.25
CA TRP A 413 -20.44 -2.69 13.12
C TRP A 413 -20.38 -1.93 14.43
N PHE A 414 -21.35 -2.15 15.31
CA PHE A 414 -21.54 -1.37 16.55
C PHE A 414 -21.42 -2.19 17.82
N GLY A 415 -21.40 -3.52 17.72
CA GLY A 415 -21.13 -4.41 18.83
C GLY A 415 -19.65 -4.42 19.25
N LEU A 416 -19.37 -4.98 20.42
CA LEU A 416 -18.00 -5.16 20.89
C LEU A 416 -17.29 -6.23 20.09
N ARG A 417 -16.05 -5.96 19.74
CA ARG A 417 -15.24 -6.87 18.91
C ARG A 417 -14.80 -8.11 19.71
N PRO A 418 -14.83 -9.31 19.09
CA PRO A 418 -14.20 -10.48 19.67
C PRO A 418 -12.68 -10.27 19.76
N ARG A 419 -12.03 -10.93 20.71
CA ARG A 419 -10.57 -10.92 20.85
C ARG A 419 -9.89 -11.50 19.63
N GLU A 420 -10.46 -12.54 19.04
CA GLU A 420 -9.90 -13.28 17.93
C GLU A 420 -10.97 -13.58 16.88
N GLU A 421 -10.55 -13.46 15.64
CA GLU A 421 -11.37 -13.80 14.48
C GLU A 421 -10.57 -14.75 13.59
N LEU A 422 -11.25 -15.74 13.02
CA LEU A 422 -10.68 -16.66 12.04
C LEU A 422 -11.68 -16.84 10.91
N TYR A 423 -11.25 -16.62 9.68
CA TYR A 423 -12.11 -16.71 8.50
C TYR A 423 -11.49 -17.63 7.45
N SER A 424 -12.32 -18.49 6.83
CA SER A 424 -11.95 -19.23 5.64
C SER A 424 -12.13 -18.34 4.41
N ILE A 425 -11.06 -18.02 3.71
CA ILE A 425 -11.13 -17.07 2.59
C ILE A 425 -11.83 -17.65 1.37
N GLU A 426 -11.67 -18.95 1.13
CA GLU A 426 -12.34 -19.63 0.01
C GLU A 426 -13.83 -19.82 0.26
N ALA A 427 -14.21 -20.30 1.44
CA ALA A 427 -15.59 -20.59 1.78
C ALA A 427 -16.41 -19.34 2.18
N ASP A 428 -15.75 -18.29 2.64
CA ASP A 428 -16.33 -17.05 3.14
C ASP A 428 -15.51 -15.83 2.68
N PRO A 429 -15.54 -15.50 1.39
CA PRO A 429 -14.75 -14.40 0.83
C PRO A 429 -15.10 -13.04 1.44
N HIS A 430 -16.31 -12.91 2.00
CA HIS A 430 -16.76 -11.71 2.69
C HIS A 430 -16.42 -11.68 4.18
N GLN A 431 -15.83 -12.77 4.71
CA GLN A 431 -15.42 -12.86 6.12
C GLN A 431 -16.58 -12.56 7.10
N MET A 432 -17.73 -13.20 6.86
CA MET A 432 -18.96 -13.04 7.63
C MET A 432 -19.01 -13.94 8.87
N HIS A 433 -18.40 -15.14 8.78
CA HIS A 433 -18.54 -16.20 9.75
C HIS A 433 -17.24 -16.42 10.52
N ASN A 434 -17.17 -15.87 11.72
CA ASN A 434 -16.01 -16.05 12.59
C ASN A 434 -15.95 -17.50 13.12
N LEU A 435 -14.92 -18.22 12.71
CA LEU A 435 -14.68 -19.64 13.04
C LEU A 435 -13.93 -19.81 14.38
N ALA A 436 -13.46 -18.74 15.01
CA ALA A 436 -12.56 -18.80 16.18
C ALA A 436 -13.15 -19.51 17.39
N SER A 437 -14.48 -19.54 17.56
CA SER A 437 -15.15 -20.22 18.66
C SER A 437 -15.55 -21.67 18.34
N LEU A 438 -15.45 -22.11 17.08
CA LEU A 438 -15.92 -23.41 16.66
C LEU A 438 -14.89 -24.52 16.97
N PRO A 439 -15.31 -25.64 17.58
CA PRO A 439 -14.40 -26.73 17.98
C PRO A 439 -13.55 -27.28 16.82
N ASP A 440 -14.12 -27.42 15.62
CA ASP A 440 -13.46 -28.01 14.46
C ASP A 440 -12.30 -27.13 13.91
N PHE A 441 -12.26 -25.86 14.28
CA PHE A 441 -11.26 -24.91 13.82
C PHE A 441 -10.23 -24.52 14.87
N GLN A 442 -10.26 -25.14 16.07
CA GLN A 442 -9.36 -24.76 17.17
C GLN A 442 -7.88 -25.03 16.81
N ALA A 443 -7.58 -26.09 16.07
CA ALA A 443 -6.22 -26.37 15.64
C ALA A 443 -5.67 -25.26 14.74
N GLU A 444 -6.47 -24.76 13.80
CA GLU A 444 -6.10 -23.66 12.92
C GLU A 444 -5.95 -22.34 13.70
N LEU A 445 -6.86 -22.06 14.62
CA LEU A 445 -6.78 -20.90 15.50
C LEU A 445 -5.47 -20.90 16.30
N PHE A 446 -5.12 -22.03 16.93
CA PHE A 446 -3.90 -22.14 17.72
C PHE A 446 -2.64 -21.99 16.86
N ARG A 447 -2.62 -22.54 15.64
CA ARG A 447 -1.51 -22.39 14.71
C ARG A 447 -1.28 -20.93 14.35
N HIS A 448 -2.32 -20.22 13.93
CA HIS A 448 -2.21 -18.80 13.55
C HIS A 448 -1.86 -17.90 14.74
N ARG A 449 -2.39 -18.21 15.93
CA ARG A 449 -2.03 -17.53 17.17
C ARG A 449 -0.53 -17.69 17.48
N ALA A 450 -0.01 -18.92 17.36
CA ALA A 450 1.41 -19.19 17.60
C ALA A 450 2.31 -18.43 16.61
N VAL A 451 1.95 -18.41 15.32
CA VAL A 451 2.66 -17.63 14.29
C VAL A 451 2.69 -16.14 14.65
N LEU A 452 1.55 -15.58 15.06
CA LEU A 452 1.50 -14.17 15.44
C LEU A 452 2.33 -13.89 16.69
N GLU A 453 2.26 -14.74 17.71
CA GLU A 453 3.00 -14.56 18.96
C GLU A 453 4.51 -14.69 18.73
N GLU A 454 4.93 -15.63 17.90
CA GLU A 454 6.34 -15.76 17.49
C GLU A 454 6.81 -14.51 16.73
N TRP A 455 6.01 -14.02 15.79
CA TRP A 455 6.34 -12.80 15.06
C TRP A 455 6.45 -11.57 15.97
N ILE A 456 5.51 -11.37 16.92
CA ILE A 456 5.56 -10.26 17.88
C ILE A 456 6.84 -10.33 18.72
N ASN A 457 7.23 -11.54 19.17
CA ASN A 457 8.41 -11.73 20.00
C ASN A 457 9.74 -11.50 19.23
N ASN A 458 9.76 -11.81 17.94
CA ASN A 458 10.98 -11.77 17.13
C ASN A 458 11.15 -10.45 16.36
N SER A 459 10.06 -9.71 16.09
CA SER A 459 10.07 -8.53 15.22
C SER A 459 10.23 -7.20 15.95
N ASP A 460 10.31 -7.18 17.29
CA ASP A 460 10.27 -5.95 18.10
C ASP A 460 9.09 -5.04 17.74
N ASP A 461 7.87 -5.61 17.71
CA ASP A 461 6.63 -4.89 17.40
C ASP A 461 6.44 -3.68 18.32
N GLN A 462 6.82 -2.48 17.87
CA GLN A 462 6.69 -1.23 18.63
C GLN A 462 5.23 -0.86 18.92
N GLY A 463 4.26 -1.38 18.14
CA GLY A 463 2.84 -1.19 18.40
C GLY A 463 2.32 -1.91 19.63
N GLN A 464 3.13 -2.75 20.30
CA GLN A 464 2.76 -3.32 21.60
C GLN A 464 2.88 -2.28 22.74
N TYR A 465 3.57 -1.18 22.53
CA TYR A 465 3.74 -0.11 23.51
C TYR A 465 2.73 1.01 23.24
N SER A 466 2.14 1.54 24.30
CA SER A 466 1.24 2.69 24.19
C SER A 466 1.99 3.94 23.75
N GLU A 467 1.37 4.77 22.94
CA GLU A 467 1.92 6.08 22.60
C GLU A 467 2.11 6.93 23.86
N SER A 468 3.16 7.75 23.85
CA SER A 468 3.39 8.68 24.96
C SER A 468 2.28 9.73 25.07
N ASP A 469 2.06 10.25 26.27
CA ASP A 469 1.14 11.35 26.51
C ASP A 469 1.41 12.57 25.62
N ARG A 470 2.65 12.79 25.27
CA ARG A 470 3.07 13.86 24.38
C ARG A 470 2.57 13.65 22.94
N GLN A 471 2.68 12.44 22.42
CA GLN A 471 2.17 12.10 21.08
C GLN A 471 0.64 12.14 21.03
N LEU A 472 -0.01 11.56 22.04
CA LEU A 472 -1.46 11.62 22.15
C LEU A 472 -1.97 13.06 22.33
N ARG A 473 -1.27 13.90 23.09
CA ARG A 473 -1.60 15.33 23.23
C ARG A 473 -1.48 16.07 21.91
N ALA A 474 -0.42 15.83 21.14
CA ALA A 474 -0.26 16.44 19.81
C ALA A 474 -1.39 16.02 18.87
N THR A 475 -1.79 14.74 18.90
CA THR A 475 -2.96 14.26 18.14
C THR A 475 -4.24 14.92 18.60
N TYR A 476 -4.46 15.03 19.91
CA TYR A 476 -5.62 15.73 20.48
C TYR A 476 -5.70 17.19 20.04
N ASP A 477 -4.61 17.95 20.15
CA ASP A 477 -4.55 19.37 19.77
C ASP A 477 -4.83 19.59 18.28
N LEU A 478 -4.45 18.62 17.44
CA LEU A 478 -4.74 18.60 16.01
C LEU A 478 -6.23 18.43 15.67
N TRP A 479 -6.97 17.70 16.48
CA TRP A 479 -8.33 17.28 16.17
C TRP A 479 -9.42 17.89 17.05
N LYS A 480 -9.09 18.43 18.24
CA LYS A 480 -10.03 18.84 19.28
C LYS A 480 -11.14 19.81 18.85
N ASP A 481 -10.86 20.66 17.85
CA ASP A 481 -11.79 21.68 17.38
C ASP A 481 -12.70 21.16 16.26
N ARG A 482 -12.49 19.95 15.76
CA ARG A 482 -13.32 19.34 14.71
C ARG A 482 -14.52 18.63 15.31
N ASP A 483 -15.70 18.83 14.70
CA ASP A 483 -16.96 18.24 15.17
C ASP A 483 -16.92 16.72 15.25
N ILE A 484 -16.24 16.07 14.30
CA ILE A 484 -16.06 14.61 14.26
C ILE A 484 -15.25 14.04 15.43
N PHE A 485 -14.48 14.88 16.14
CA PHE A 485 -13.67 14.45 17.28
C PHE A 485 -14.40 14.55 18.63
N LYS A 486 -15.56 15.20 18.68
CA LYS A 486 -16.27 15.50 19.94
C LYS A 486 -16.79 14.28 20.69
N ASN A 487 -16.87 13.11 20.04
CA ASN A 487 -17.32 11.88 20.67
C ASN A 487 -16.17 11.22 21.47
N ALA A 488 -16.00 11.66 22.73
CA ALA A 488 -14.92 11.22 23.61
C ALA A 488 -15.07 9.79 24.15
N GLU A 489 -16.30 9.27 24.14
CA GLU A 489 -16.60 8.00 24.82
C GLU A 489 -15.87 6.81 24.21
N VAL A 490 -15.51 6.91 22.94
CA VAL A 490 -14.82 5.82 22.20
C VAL A 490 -13.29 5.94 22.20
N ASN A 491 -12.75 7.09 22.64
CA ASN A 491 -11.31 7.32 22.77
C ASN A 491 -10.98 7.82 24.19
N PRO A 492 -11.12 6.97 25.21
CA PRO A 492 -10.94 7.36 26.63
C PRO A 492 -9.53 7.89 26.92
N GLU A 493 -8.55 7.54 26.10
CA GLU A 493 -7.16 7.98 26.22
C GLU A 493 -7.00 9.50 26.12
N TYR A 494 -7.94 10.19 25.46
CA TYR A 494 -7.93 11.65 25.32
C TYR A 494 -8.65 12.39 26.43
N SER A 495 -9.37 11.71 27.33
CA SER A 495 -10.18 12.33 28.38
C SER A 495 -9.35 13.26 29.28
N LYS A 496 -8.14 12.85 29.63
CA LYS A 496 -7.18 13.62 30.45
C LYS A 496 -6.78 14.99 29.85
N PHE A 497 -6.93 15.16 28.53
CA PHE A 497 -6.56 16.42 27.87
C PHE A 497 -7.71 17.41 27.79
N ARG A 498 -8.97 16.97 27.99
CA ARG A 498 -10.16 17.84 27.98
C ARG A 498 -10.28 18.69 29.24
N GLU A 499 -9.92 18.12 30.39
CA GLU A 499 -10.02 18.80 31.71
C GLU A 499 -9.04 19.98 31.84
N THR A 500 -7.92 19.96 31.08
CA THR A 500 -6.90 21.01 31.11
C THR A 500 -7.18 22.20 30.17
N SER A 501 -8.18 22.09 29.32
CA SER A 501 -8.52 23.14 28.32
C SER A 501 -9.60 24.11 28.81
N GLY A 502 -10.07 23.96 30.06
CA GLY A 502 -11.16 24.73 30.68
C GLY A 502 -10.71 25.76 31.73
N ASN A 503 -9.41 26.07 31.85
CA ASN A 503 -8.88 27.10 32.75
C ASN A 503 -8.22 28.26 31.98
#